data_f53020c2bf2101fa0182828556659ffa
#
_entry.id   f53020c2bf2101fa0182828556659ffa
#
_cell.length_a   1.000
_cell.length_b   1.000
_cell.length_c   1.000
_cell.angle_alpha   90.00
_cell.angle_beta   90.00
_cell.angle_gamma   90.00
#
_symmetry.space_group_name_H-M   'P 1'
#
loop_
_entity.id
_entity.type
_entity.pdbx_description
1 polymer ?
#
loop_
_entity_poly.entity_id
_entity_poly.type
_entity_poly.pdbx_seq_one_letter_code
_entity_poly.pdbx_strand_id
1 'polypeptide(L)'
;IYLQHEIDLFNRSLIKLKEIFNCNIHVCYQNNDFNNFIDGINYYNFKGPHPAGLSGTHIHFIKPVDINSKCWYIDGQGILSFGDFALNNKIRTSRYVSIGGPSIIEPKIVKARIGSDCRELVAGNLKDNSRLISGSVLNGYEITDSLTFLGFYHNQISAISDEVPDTFLNWLMPGSKLHSKLGAFISSWVKPDEFEFNTALNGSNRGIVPVAAYEEVMPLNIMSLQLLKSIVVKDIENAIKLGVLELAPEDLSLCSYVCPSKYDYCSILDENLELIYKE
;
A
#
# COMPACT_ATOMS: atom_id res chain seq x y z
N ILE A 1 14.79 0.73 -11.15
CA ILE A 1 16.26 0.73 -10.97
C ILE A 1 16.79 -0.70 -10.82
N TYR A 2 16.44 -1.49 -9.78
CA TYR A 2 17.01 -2.83 -9.56
C TYR A 2 16.60 -3.85 -10.63
N LEU A 3 15.40 -3.76 -11.20
CA LEU A 3 14.95 -4.67 -12.27
C LEU A 3 15.73 -4.49 -13.56
N GLN A 4 16.23 -3.29 -13.87
CA GLN A 4 16.99 -3.02 -15.07
C GLN A 4 18.29 -3.84 -15.14
N HIS A 5 18.92 -4.10 -14.00
CA HIS A 5 20.14 -4.91 -13.93
C HIS A 5 19.89 -6.42 -14.00
N GLU A 6 18.67 -6.86 -13.77
CA GLU A 6 18.28 -8.29 -13.72
C GLU A 6 17.14 -8.61 -14.69
N ILE A 7 16.99 -7.81 -15.76
CA ILE A 7 15.86 -7.93 -16.70
C ILE A 7 15.82 -9.30 -17.40
N ASP A 8 16.96 -9.88 -17.71
CA ASP A 8 17.04 -11.21 -18.35
C ASP A 8 16.53 -12.31 -17.40
N LEU A 9 16.92 -12.24 -16.12
CA LEU A 9 16.40 -13.17 -15.11
C LEU A 9 14.90 -12.97 -14.93
N PHE A 10 14.41 -11.73 -14.86
CA PHE A 10 13.00 -11.40 -14.76
C PHE A 10 12.19 -12.01 -15.91
N ASN A 11 12.63 -11.81 -17.15
CA ASN A 11 11.97 -12.33 -18.34
C ASN A 11 11.92 -13.85 -18.38
N ARG A 12 13.05 -14.51 -18.10
CA ARG A 12 13.12 -15.98 -18.02
C ARG A 12 12.24 -16.53 -16.89
N SER A 13 12.11 -15.80 -15.78
CA SER A 13 11.26 -16.15 -14.66
C SER A 13 9.78 -16.10 -15.02
N LEU A 14 9.35 -15.08 -15.78
CA LEU A 14 7.96 -14.98 -16.26
C LEU A 14 7.61 -16.15 -17.21
N ILE A 15 8.51 -16.51 -18.13
CA ILE A 15 8.33 -17.67 -19.00
C ILE A 15 8.18 -18.94 -18.17
N LYS A 16 9.08 -19.14 -17.21
CA LYS A 16 9.08 -20.32 -16.35
C LYS A 16 7.82 -20.40 -15.47
N LEU A 17 7.37 -19.25 -14.94
CA LEU A 17 6.12 -19.17 -14.18
C LEU A 17 4.93 -19.60 -15.04
N LYS A 18 4.85 -19.10 -16.29
CA LYS A 18 3.79 -19.47 -17.22
C LYS A 18 3.79 -20.96 -17.56
N GLU A 19 4.98 -21.56 -17.77
CA GLU A 19 5.13 -23.00 -18.01
C GLU A 19 4.62 -23.84 -16.83
N ILE A 20 4.98 -23.47 -15.59
CA ILE A 20 4.65 -24.27 -14.39
C ILE A 20 3.15 -24.18 -14.07
N PHE A 21 2.59 -22.97 -14.09
CA PHE A 21 1.21 -22.75 -13.62
C PHE A 21 0.18 -22.76 -14.75
N ASN A 22 0.60 -22.75 -16.01
CA ASN A 22 -0.28 -22.69 -17.18
C ASN A 22 -1.38 -21.63 -17.06
N CYS A 23 -1.02 -20.43 -16.62
CA CYS A 23 -1.94 -19.34 -16.32
C CYS A 23 -1.71 -18.13 -17.24
N ASN A 24 -2.70 -17.23 -17.28
CA ASN A 24 -2.53 -15.94 -17.91
C ASN A 24 -1.72 -15.03 -16.98
N ILE A 25 -0.65 -14.44 -17.52
CA ILE A 25 0.19 -13.50 -16.80
C ILE A 25 -0.08 -12.08 -17.29
N HIS A 26 -0.28 -11.18 -16.35
CA HIS A 26 -0.48 -9.75 -16.55
C HIS A 26 0.64 -8.99 -15.85
N VAL A 27 1.48 -8.30 -16.61
CA VAL A 27 2.58 -7.48 -16.07
C VAL A 27 2.13 -6.03 -16.05
N CYS A 28 2.03 -5.45 -14.84
CA CYS A 28 1.69 -4.07 -14.63
C CYS A 28 2.96 -3.25 -14.35
N TYR A 29 3.13 -2.15 -15.07
CA TYR A 29 4.32 -1.30 -14.97
C TYR A 29 3.96 0.18 -15.10
N GLN A 30 4.84 1.08 -14.67
CA GLN A 30 4.56 2.51 -14.64
C GLN A 30 5.27 3.32 -15.74
N ASN A 31 6.45 2.92 -16.18
CA ASN A 31 7.29 3.74 -17.07
C ASN A 31 7.48 3.11 -18.44
N ASN A 32 7.77 3.95 -19.45
CA ASN A 32 8.05 3.50 -20.82
C ASN A 32 9.39 2.73 -20.96
N ASP A 33 10.12 2.54 -19.87
CA ASP A 33 11.43 1.87 -19.85
C ASP A 33 11.34 0.34 -19.97
N PHE A 34 10.13 -0.21 -19.99
CA PHE A 34 9.92 -1.63 -20.19
C PHE A 34 9.75 -1.93 -21.69
N ASN A 35 10.86 -2.22 -22.37
CA ASN A 35 10.89 -2.39 -23.82
C ASN A 35 10.95 -3.86 -24.30
N ASN A 36 11.00 -4.81 -23.38
CA ASN A 36 11.11 -6.24 -23.69
C ASN A 36 9.79 -6.95 -23.41
N PHE A 37 8.92 -6.99 -24.43
CA PHE A 37 7.67 -7.72 -24.38
C PHE A 37 7.90 -9.18 -24.78
N ILE A 38 7.36 -10.10 -23.98
CA ILE A 38 7.42 -11.55 -24.23
C ILE A 38 6.09 -11.99 -24.83
N ASP A 39 6.13 -12.75 -25.90
CA ASP A 39 4.94 -13.28 -26.53
C ASP A 39 4.09 -14.11 -25.58
N GLY A 40 2.79 -13.85 -25.58
CA GLY A 40 1.83 -14.54 -24.76
C GLY A 40 1.80 -14.08 -23.29
N ILE A 41 2.42 -12.95 -22.95
CA ILE A 41 2.25 -12.23 -21.69
C ILE A 41 1.58 -10.90 -21.97
N ASN A 42 0.63 -10.52 -21.14
CA ASN A 42 -0.11 -9.27 -21.27
C ASN A 42 0.58 -8.16 -20.47
N TYR A 43 0.72 -6.96 -21.04
CA TYR A 43 1.40 -5.84 -20.43
C TYR A 43 0.47 -4.64 -20.32
N TYR A 44 0.43 -4.02 -19.13
CA TYR A 44 -0.43 -2.87 -18.85
C TYR A 44 0.36 -1.75 -18.20
N ASN A 45 0.21 -0.54 -18.71
CA ASN A 45 0.85 0.65 -18.17
C ASN A 45 -0.13 1.42 -17.29
N PHE A 46 0.13 1.42 -15.97
CA PHE A 46 -0.62 2.18 -14.99
C PHE A 46 0.15 3.43 -14.58
N LYS A 47 -0.47 4.61 -14.73
CA LYS A 47 0.12 5.91 -14.40
C LYS A 47 -0.82 6.71 -13.51
N GLY A 48 -0.26 7.37 -12.53
CA GLY A 48 -1.00 8.24 -11.63
C GLY A 48 -0.39 8.30 -10.23
N PRO A 49 -0.99 9.08 -9.35
CA PRO A 49 -0.64 9.07 -7.93
C PRO A 49 -1.09 7.76 -7.29
N HIS A 50 -0.64 7.52 -6.04
CA HIS A 50 -1.25 6.45 -5.25
C HIS A 50 -2.79 6.59 -5.25
N PRO A 51 -3.56 5.51 -5.49
CA PRO A 51 -3.19 4.10 -5.45
C PRO A 51 -2.95 3.41 -6.80
N ALA A 52 -2.60 4.14 -7.87
CA ALA A 52 -2.36 3.56 -9.20
C ALA A 52 -1.34 2.40 -9.21
N GLY A 53 -0.50 2.27 -8.20
CA GLY A 53 0.48 1.20 -8.05
C GLY A 53 0.03 -0.02 -7.24
N LEU A 54 -1.20 -0.02 -6.72
CA LEU A 54 -1.70 -1.14 -5.92
C LEU A 54 -2.15 -2.32 -6.79
N SER A 55 -1.90 -3.53 -6.33
CA SER A 55 -2.33 -4.75 -7.01
C SER A 55 -3.85 -4.86 -7.13
N GLY A 56 -4.60 -4.46 -6.11
CA GLY A 56 -6.07 -4.42 -6.13
C GLY A 56 -6.59 -3.53 -7.27
N THR A 57 -6.03 -2.33 -7.42
CA THR A 57 -6.35 -1.42 -8.53
C THR A 57 -6.09 -2.08 -9.90
N HIS A 58 -4.94 -2.74 -10.07
CA HIS A 58 -4.60 -3.42 -11.32
C HIS A 58 -5.57 -4.56 -11.63
N ILE A 59 -5.88 -5.39 -10.64
CA ILE A 59 -6.78 -6.53 -10.77
C ILE A 59 -8.18 -6.04 -11.16
N HIS A 60 -8.70 -5.01 -10.49
CA HIS A 60 -10.01 -4.44 -10.80
C HIS A 60 -10.15 -4.03 -12.27
N PHE A 61 -9.16 -3.30 -12.81
CA PHE A 61 -9.24 -2.81 -14.20
C PHE A 61 -8.92 -3.85 -15.27
N ILE A 62 -8.21 -4.94 -14.93
CA ILE A 62 -7.84 -5.98 -15.88
C ILE A 62 -8.85 -7.12 -15.88
N LYS A 63 -9.12 -7.65 -14.68
CA LYS A 63 -10.05 -8.76 -14.48
C LYS A 63 -10.50 -8.79 -13.02
N PRO A 64 -11.63 -8.15 -12.70
CA PRO A 64 -12.17 -8.15 -11.34
C PRO A 64 -12.35 -9.56 -10.76
N VAL A 65 -12.15 -9.70 -9.47
CA VAL A 65 -12.29 -10.96 -8.75
C VAL A 65 -13.71 -11.08 -8.21
N ASP A 66 -14.28 -12.26 -8.32
CA ASP A 66 -15.58 -12.65 -7.75
C ASP A 66 -15.45 -13.94 -6.93
N ILE A 67 -16.55 -14.45 -6.39
CA ILE A 67 -16.57 -15.67 -5.57
C ILE A 67 -16.09 -16.91 -6.32
N ASN A 68 -16.14 -16.92 -7.65
CA ASN A 68 -15.76 -18.04 -8.52
C ASN A 68 -14.38 -17.89 -9.15
N SER A 69 -13.73 -16.75 -8.96
CA SER A 69 -12.45 -16.43 -9.58
C SER A 69 -11.35 -16.21 -8.54
N LYS A 70 -10.12 -16.51 -8.92
CA LYS A 70 -8.93 -16.30 -8.10
C LYS A 70 -7.87 -15.57 -8.90
N CYS A 71 -7.23 -14.60 -8.28
CA CYS A 71 -6.09 -13.90 -8.81
C CYS A 71 -4.92 -13.97 -7.82
N TRP A 72 -3.74 -14.22 -8.33
CA TRP A 72 -2.49 -14.17 -7.56
C TRP A 72 -1.68 -13.00 -8.04
N TYR A 73 -1.05 -12.29 -7.14
CA TYR A 73 -0.11 -11.23 -7.48
C TYR A 73 1.26 -11.47 -6.84
N ILE A 74 2.28 -11.00 -7.51
CA ILE A 74 3.67 -11.07 -7.05
C ILE A 74 4.40 -9.82 -7.51
N ASP A 75 5.24 -9.25 -6.65
CA ASP A 75 6.05 -8.10 -7.01
C ASP A 75 7.29 -8.47 -7.83
N GLY A 76 7.97 -7.47 -8.37
CA GLY A 76 9.15 -7.69 -9.20
C GLY A 76 10.30 -8.41 -8.47
N GLN A 77 10.46 -8.19 -7.17
CA GLN A 77 11.50 -8.88 -6.38
C GLN A 77 11.10 -10.34 -6.09
N GLY A 78 9.81 -10.59 -5.91
CA GLY A 78 9.26 -11.94 -5.79
C GLY A 78 9.49 -12.76 -7.06
N ILE A 79 9.26 -12.18 -8.25
CA ILE A 79 9.57 -12.83 -9.54
C ILE A 79 11.06 -13.17 -9.66
N LEU A 80 11.95 -12.28 -9.27
CA LEU A 80 13.39 -12.57 -9.27
C LEU A 80 13.75 -13.69 -8.29
N SER A 81 13.11 -13.72 -7.12
CA SER A 81 13.32 -14.79 -6.13
C SER A 81 12.81 -16.14 -6.64
N PHE A 82 11.64 -16.14 -7.28
CA PHE A 82 11.11 -17.33 -7.96
C PHE A 82 12.06 -17.83 -9.06
N GLY A 83 12.60 -16.90 -9.89
CA GLY A 83 13.52 -17.26 -10.95
C GLY A 83 14.84 -17.81 -10.45
N ASP A 84 15.42 -17.23 -9.41
CA ASP A 84 16.63 -17.78 -8.78
C ASP A 84 16.39 -19.21 -8.27
N PHE A 85 15.25 -19.47 -7.68
CA PHE A 85 14.90 -20.82 -7.24
C PHE A 85 14.63 -21.78 -8.40
N ALA A 86 13.71 -21.40 -9.32
CA ALA A 86 13.21 -22.29 -10.35
C ALA A 86 14.21 -22.55 -11.49
N LEU A 87 15.11 -21.61 -11.78
CA LEU A 87 16.07 -21.72 -12.87
C LEU A 87 17.49 -22.04 -12.40
N ASN A 88 17.89 -21.58 -11.21
CA ASN A 88 19.25 -21.63 -10.72
C ASN A 88 19.41 -22.49 -9.45
N ASN A 89 18.33 -23.08 -8.92
CA ASN A 89 18.28 -23.81 -7.64
C ASN A 89 18.89 -23.02 -6.47
N LYS A 90 18.70 -21.69 -6.48
CA LYS A 90 19.28 -20.78 -5.51
C LYS A 90 18.20 -20.04 -4.74
N ILE A 91 18.30 -20.00 -3.42
CA ILE A 91 17.41 -19.19 -2.59
C ILE A 91 17.96 -17.77 -2.51
N ARG A 92 17.16 -16.79 -2.93
CA ARG A 92 17.50 -15.38 -2.79
C ARG A 92 17.25 -14.94 -1.35
N THR A 93 18.30 -14.55 -0.65
CA THR A 93 18.25 -14.17 0.77
C THR A 93 18.27 -12.65 0.98
N SER A 94 18.42 -11.85 -0.08
CA SER A 94 18.48 -10.39 0.01
C SER A 94 17.47 -9.73 -0.93
N ARG A 95 17.01 -8.56 -0.53
CA ARG A 95 16.12 -7.70 -1.32
C ARG A 95 16.55 -6.25 -1.24
N TYR A 96 16.03 -5.43 -2.16
CA TYR A 96 16.16 -3.98 -2.10
C TYR A 96 15.03 -3.41 -1.26
N VAL A 97 15.38 -2.55 -0.30
CA VAL A 97 14.47 -1.91 0.65
C VAL A 97 14.64 -0.41 0.53
N SER A 98 13.55 0.29 0.27
CA SER A 98 13.53 1.76 0.31
C SER A 98 13.35 2.23 1.76
N ILE A 99 14.11 3.21 2.18
CA ILE A 99 14.03 3.84 3.49
C ILE A 99 13.66 5.29 3.26
N GLY A 100 12.51 5.74 3.83
CA GLY A 100 12.01 7.10 3.60
C GLY A 100 10.95 7.51 4.60
N GLY A 101 10.50 8.76 4.46
CA GLY A 101 9.50 9.39 5.32
C GLY A 101 10.03 10.65 5.98
N PRO A 102 9.15 11.51 6.55
CA PRO A 102 9.53 12.81 7.09
C PRO A 102 10.50 12.74 8.29
N SER A 103 10.56 11.59 8.97
CA SER A 103 11.48 11.37 10.09
C SER A 103 12.78 10.66 9.70
N ILE A 104 12.99 10.35 8.43
CA ILE A 104 14.28 9.88 7.92
C ILE A 104 15.13 11.08 7.52
N ILE A 105 16.39 11.12 7.98
CA ILE A 105 17.33 12.22 7.71
C ILE A 105 17.76 12.19 6.25
N GLU A 106 18.16 11.01 5.75
CA GLU A 106 18.61 10.80 4.38
C GLU A 106 17.88 9.60 3.75
N PRO A 107 16.90 9.85 2.86
CA PRO A 107 16.21 8.78 2.15
C PRO A 107 17.16 8.00 1.25
N LYS A 108 17.09 6.66 1.28
CA LYS A 108 17.97 5.79 0.51
C LYS A 108 17.35 4.44 0.18
N ILE A 109 17.93 3.76 -0.82
CA ILE A 109 17.63 2.36 -1.11
C ILE A 109 18.83 1.52 -0.67
N VAL A 110 18.57 0.51 0.13
CA VAL A 110 19.61 -0.41 0.63
C VAL A 110 19.32 -1.84 0.18
N LYS A 111 20.38 -2.63 0.01
CA LYS A 111 20.24 -4.07 -0.16
C LYS A 111 20.33 -4.72 1.21
N ALA A 112 19.25 -5.26 1.69
CA ALA A 112 19.13 -5.87 3.01
C ALA A 112 18.85 -7.38 2.90
N ARG A 113 19.15 -8.12 3.95
CA ARG A 113 18.75 -9.51 4.08
C ARG A 113 17.25 -9.59 4.40
N ILE A 114 16.56 -10.59 3.89
CA ILE A 114 15.16 -10.86 4.25
C ILE A 114 15.08 -11.10 5.76
N GLY A 115 14.16 -10.39 6.44
CA GLY A 115 14.04 -10.45 7.89
C GLY A 115 15.10 -9.68 8.66
N SER A 116 15.80 -8.70 8.06
CA SER A 116 16.69 -7.79 8.79
C SER A 116 15.92 -6.97 9.81
N ASP A 117 16.61 -6.63 10.89
CA ASP A 117 16.08 -5.69 11.90
C ASP A 117 15.97 -4.29 11.29
N CYS A 118 14.76 -3.71 11.35
CA CYS A 118 14.49 -2.38 10.80
C CYS A 118 15.24 -1.28 11.52
N ARG A 119 15.48 -1.42 12.82
CA ARG A 119 16.21 -0.43 13.64
C ARG A 119 17.68 -0.36 13.22
N GLU A 120 18.29 -1.52 12.97
CA GLU A 120 19.67 -1.57 12.45
C GLU A 120 19.80 -0.90 11.08
N LEU A 121 18.81 -1.12 10.20
CA LEU A 121 18.82 -0.55 8.85
C LEU A 121 18.71 0.98 8.83
N VAL A 122 18.08 1.58 9.84
CA VAL A 122 17.93 3.04 9.96
C VAL A 122 18.86 3.66 11.00
N ALA A 123 19.76 2.90 11.63
CA ALA A 123 20.64 3.38 12.66
C ALA A 123 21.44 4.62 12.21
N GLY A 124 21.39 5.67 13.03
CA GLY A 124 22.01 6.97 12.72
C GLY A 124 21.33 7.79 11.61
N ASN A 125 20.16 7.34 11.11
CA ASN A 125 19.41 7.99 10.03
C ASN A 125 17.96 8.30 10.40
N LEU A 126 17.62 8.25 11.68
CA LEU A 126 16.28 8.48 12.21
C LEU A 126 16.28 9.70 13.12
N LYS A 127 15.30 10.59 12.98
CA LYS A 127 15.05 11.71 13.89
C LYS A 127 14.51 11.18 15.24
N ASP A 128 14.69 11.96 16.30
CA ASP A 128 14.12 11.64 17.62
C ASP A 128 12.58 11.63 17.55
N ASN A 129 11.96 10.95 18.51
CA ASN A 129 10.51 10.84 18.65
C ASN A 129 9.78 10.44 17.35
N SER A 130 10.30 9.41 16.72
CA SER A 130 9.78 8.92 15.45
C SER A 130 9.18 7.52 15.59
N ARG A 131 8.04 7.32 14.94
CA ARG A 131 7.45 6.00 14.74
C ARG A 131 8.06 5.36 13.51
N LEU A 132 8.70 4.21 13.71
CA LEU A 132 9.27 3.41 12.64
C LEU A 132 8.26 2.35 12.19
N ILE A 133 8.10 2.20 10.88
CA ILE A 133 7.10 1.33 10.26
C ILE A 133 7.78 0.40 9.29
N SER A 134 7.53 -0.90 9.42
CA SER A 134 7.84 -1.88 8.39
C SER A 134 6.74 -1.82 7.32
N GLY A 135 7.10 -1.49 6.10
CA GLY A 135 6.15 -1.20 5.03
C GLY A 135 5.85 0.29 4.85
N SER A 136 4.75 0.60 4.15
CA SER A 136 4.28 1.97 3.97
C SER A 136 3.46 2.45 5.18
N VAL A 137 3.22 3.75 5.25
CA VAL A 137 2.32 4.33 6.28
C VAL A 137 0.86 3.89 6.11
N LEU A 138 0.50 3.29 4.97
CA LEU A 138 -0.87 2.90 4.64
C LEU A 138 -1.15 1.40 4.89
N ASN A 139 -0.13 0.53 4.79
CA ASN A 139 -0.30 -0.92 4.93
C ASN A 139 0.77 -1.59 5.80
N GLY A 140 1.67 -0.80 6.39
CA GLY A 140 2.73 -1.32 7.25
C GLY A 140 2.29 -1.53 8.69
N TYR A 141 3.19 -2.10 9.48
CA TYR A 141 3.01 -2.21 10.93
C TYR A 141 4.13 -1.49 11.67
N GLU A 142 3.79 -1.00 12.86
CA GLU A 142 4.74 -0.33 13.75
C GLU A 142 5.83 -1.28 14.23
N ILE A 143 7.07 -0.81 14.23
CA ILE A 143 8.21 -1.50 14.82
C ILE A 143 8.20 -1.27 16.31
N THR A 144 8.03 -2.35 17.07
CA THR A 144 8.03 -2.38 18.54
C THR A 144 9.20 -3.21 19.06
N ASP A 145 9.37 -3.30 20.37
CA ASP A 145 10.42 -4.13 20.98
C ASP A 145 10.21 -5.63 20.74
N SER A 146 8.96 -6.05 20.56
CA SER A 146 8.59 -7.44 20.26
C SER A 146 8.59 -7.76 18.77
N LEU A 147 8.51 -6.74 17.88
CA LEU A 147 8.40 -6.90 16.44
C LEU A 147 9.32 -5.91 15.74
N THR A 148 10.60 -6.28 15.58
CA THR A 148 11.64 -5.39 15.03
C THR A 148 11.97 -5.67 13.56
N PHE A 149 11.58 -6.82 13.03
CA PHE A 149 12.04 -7.30 11.74
C PHE A 149 11.18 -6.79 10.58
N LEU A 150 11.85 -6.59 9.42
CA LEU A 150 11.17 -6.24 8.18
C LEU A 150 10.23 -7.37 7.74
N GLY A 151 8.98 -7.03 7.49
CA GLY A 151 7.97 -7.96 7.00
C GLY A 151 8.35 -8.63 5.69
N PHE A 152 7.97 -9.90 5.52
CA PHE A 152 8.35 -10.69 4.35
C PHE A 152 7.91 -10.06 3.03
N TYR A 153 6.76 -9.41 2.99
CA TYR A 153 6.22 -8.76 1.80
C TYR A 153 6.53 -7.26 1.72
N HIS A 154 7.25 -6.72 2.72
CA HIS A 154 7.58 -5.30 2.75
C HIS A 154 8.90 -5.02 2.03
N ASN A 155 8.88 -4.09 1.09
CA ASN A 155 10.04 -3.59 0.35
C ASN A 155 10.41 -2.16 0.75
N GLN A 156 9.85 -1.68 1.88
CA GLN A 156 9.97 -0.31 2.33
C GLN A 156 10.02 -0.26 3.86
N ILE A 157 10.77 0.70 4.39
CA ILE A 157 10.73 1.14 5.77
C ILE A 157 10.35 2.61 5.75
N SER A 158 9.31 2.96 6.51
CA SER A 158 8.83 4.34 6.62
C SER A 158 8.99 4.85 8.04
N ALA A 159 9.25 6.15 8.20
CA ALA A 159 9.27 6.79 9.51
C ALA A 159 8.52 8.12 9.48
N ILE A 160 7.64 8.31 10.47
CA ILE A 160 6.86 9.53 10.68
C ILE A 160 7.07 10.05 12.09
N SER A 161 6.80 11.33 12.32
CA SER A 161 6.88 11.90 13.67
C SER A 161 5.79 11.29 14.56
N ASP A 162 6.18 10.88 15.76
CA ASP A 162 5.27 10.44 16.83
C ASP A 162 4.89 11.60 17.75
N GLU A 163 5.44 12.78 17.52
CA GLU A 163 5.05 13.99 18.20
C GLU A 163 3.74 14.54 17.64
N VAL A 164 2.74 14.61 18.51
CA VAL A 164 1.51 15.36 18.26
C VAL A 164 1.68 16.74 18.90
N PRO A 165 1.83 17.80 18.09
CA PRO A 165 2.00 19.13 18.66
C PRO A 165 0.78 19.53 19.51
N ASP A 166 0.97 19.78 20.80
CA ASP A 166 -0.04 20.38 21.69
C ASP A 166 -0.19 21.85 21.35
N THR A 167 -0.93 22.15 20.31
CA THR A 167 -1.18 23.52 19.87
C THR A 167 -2.50 24.02 20.44
N PHE A 168 -2.41 25.05 21.28
CA PHE A 168 -3.60 25.75 21.79
C PHE A 168 -4.42 26.32 20.60
N LEU A 169 -5.73 26.01 20.57
CA LEU A 169 -6.64 26.42 19.51
C LEU A 169 -6.22 25.92 18.09
N ASN A 170 -5.73 24.70 18.00
CA ASN A 170 -5.28 24.09 16.74
C ASN A 170 -6.29 24.22 15.58
N TRP A 171 -7.58 24.19 15.88
CA TRP A 171 -8.67 24.34 14.91
C TRP A 171 -8.82 25.79 14.35
N LEU A 172 -8.23 26.81 14.99
CA LEU A 172 -8.18 28.20 14.50
C LEU A 172 -6.87 28.53 13.74
N MET A 173 -5.92 27.60 13.68
CA MET A 173 -4.63 27.86 13.03
C MET A 173 -4.81 27.92 11.50
N PRO A 174 -4.07 28.84 10.83
CA PRO A 174 -4.07 28.92 9.37
C PRO A 174 -3.61 27.62 8.69
N GLY A 175 -2.80 26.80 9.36
CA GLY A 175 -2.39 25.48 8.93
C GLY A 175 -1.59 25.46 7.62
N SER A 176 -0.61 26.35 7.46
CA SER A 176 0.20 26.44 6.23
C SER A 176 1.00 25.17 5.88
N LYS A 177 1.26 24.32 6.86
CA LYS A 177 1.94 23.02 6.71
C LYS A 177 1.03 21.80 6.99
N LEU A 178 -0.24 22.02 7.33
CA LEU A 178 -1.18 20.95 7.63
C LEU A 178 -1.89 20.48 6.36
N HIS A 179 -2.04 19.18 6.21
CA HIS A 179 -2.80 18.58 5.13
C HIS A 179 -4.27 18.43 5.52
N SER A 180 -5.18 18.80 4.63
CA SER A 180 -6.61 18.49 4.74
C SER A 180 -7.18 18.19 3.37
N LYS A 181 -7.88 17.07 3.25
CA LYS A 181 -8.58 16.69 2.00
C LYS A 181 -9.68 17.69 1.64
N LEU A 182 -10.33 18.29 2.64
CA LEU A 182 -11.41 19.25 2.46
C LEU A 182 -10.92 20.69 2.18
N GLY A 183 -9.62 20.91 2.08
CA GLY A 183 -9.05 22.24 1.80
C GLY A 183 -9.29 23.27 2.92
N ALA A 184 -9.44 22.82 4.16
CA ALA A 184 -9.77 23.66 5.31
C ALA A 184 -8.63 24.61 5.73
N PHE A 185 -7.40 24.34 5.29
CA PHE A 185 -6.20 25.11 5.68
C PHE A 185 -5.66 25.96 4.53
N ILE A 186 -4.88 26.99 4.87
CA ILE A 186 -4.18 27.85 3.88
C ILE A 186 -3.22 27.04 3.00
N SER A 187 -2.70 25.90 3.49
CA SER A 187 -1.88 24.98 2.72
C SER A 187 -2.56 24.46 1.44
N SER A 188 -3.88 24.53 1.34
CA SER A 188 -4.62 24.23 0.10
C SER A 188 -4.37 25.27 -1.00
N TRP A 189 -4.03 26.49 -0.63
CA TRP A 189 -3.79 27.63 -1.53
C TRP A 189 -2.28 27.83 -1.77
N VAL A 190 -1.49 27.78 -0.69
CA VAL A 190 -0.02 27.91 -0.72
C VAL A 190 0.57 26.51 -0.65
N LYS A 191 0.38 25.69 -1.67
CA LYS A 191 0.82 24.28 -1.69
C LYS A 191 2.28 24.18 -1.24
N PRO A 192 2.58 23.63 -0.03
CA PRO A 192 3.94 23.35 0.37
C PRO A 192 4.49 22.21 -0.50
N ASP A 193 5.80 22.18 -0.71
CA ASP A 193 6.46 21.13 -1.48
C ASP A 193 6.30 19.76 -0.81
N GLU A 194 6.27 19.74 0.53
CA GLU A 194 6.11 18.51 1.33
C GLU A 194 5.22 18.76 2.55
N PHE A 195 4.47 17.72 2.96
CA PHE A 195 3.72 17.69 4.21
C PHE A 195 4.42 16.80 5.24
N GLU A 196 4.65 17.33 6.43
CA GLU A 196 5.15 16.55 7.56
C GLU A 196 4.00 15.81 8.25
N PHE A 197 3.69 14.62 7.76
CA PHE A 197 2.69 13.75 8.41
C PHE A 197 3.22 13.23 9.75
N ASN A 198 2.31 13.16 10.73
CA ASN A 198 2.55 12.63 12.06
C ASN A 198 1.46 11.61 12.45
N THR A 199 1.51 11.13 13.68
CA THR A 199 0.57 10.12 14.20
C THR A 199 -0.76 10.70 14.71
N ALA A 200 -1.01 12.00 14.59
CA ALA A 200 -2.24 12.63 15.05
C ALA A 200 -3.46 12.13 14.27
N LEU A 201 -4.47 11.64 14.98
CA LEU A 201 -5.71 11.14 14.35
C LEU A 201 -6.52 12.26 13.67
N ASN A 202 -6.49 13.48 14.20
CA ASN A 202 -7.25 14.64 13.70
C ASN A 202 -8.74 14.34 13.48
N GLY A 203 -9.35 13.58 14.38
CA GLY A 203 -10.75 13.17 14.36
C GLY A 203 -11.14 12.41 15.61
N SER A 204 -12.40 11.99 15.68
CA SER A 204 -12.93 11.26 16.84
C SER A 204 -13.92 10.17 16.40
N ASN A 205 -14.01 9.10 17.18
CA ASN A 205 -14.96 8.02 16.92
C ASN A 205 -16.41 8.55 17.00
N ARG A 206 -17.15 8.34 15.93
CA ARG A 206 -18.58 8.72 15.79
C ARG A 206 -19.19 7.94 14.62
N GLY A 207 -20.50 8.09 14.39
CA GLY A 207 -21.16 7.47 13.23
C GLY A 207 -20.52 7.90 11.91
N ILE A 208 -20.61 7.06 10.88
CA ILE A 208 -20.10 7.37 9.55
C ILE A 208 -20.76 8.63 9.01
N VAL A 209 -19.93 9.60 8.66
CA VAL A 209 -20.38 10.83 8.01
C VAL A 209 -20.31 10.64 6.50
N PRO A 210 -21.41 10.83 5.76
CA PRO A 210 -21.39 10.72 4.29
C PRO A 210 -20.66 11.93 3.69
N VAL A 211 -19.43 11.74 3.30
CA VAL A 211 -18.61 12.77 2.63
C VAL A 211 -18.14 12.28 1.27
N ALA A 212 -18.13 13.17 0.29
CA ALA A 212 -17.67 12.88 -1.07
C ALA A 212 -16.21 12.44 -1.12
N ALA A 213 -15.42 12.72 -0.08
CA ALA A 213 -14.01 12.36 -0.01
C ALA A 213 -13.75 10.86 -0.16
N TYR A 214 -14.68 9.99 0.22
CA TYR A 214 -14.53 8.54 0.01
C TYR A 214 -14.51 8.17 -1.47
N GLU A 215 -15.42 8.76 -2.25
CA GLU A 215 -15.49 8.53 -3.69
C GLU A 215 -14.28 9.11 -4.43
N GLU A 216 -13.70 10.20 -3.91
CA GLU A 216 -12.53 10.84 -4.51
C GLU A 216 -11.23 10.07 -4.28
N VAL A 217 -11.13 9.28 -3.21
CA VAL A 217 -9.91 8.50 -2.89
C VAL A 217 -10.04 7.03 -3.26
N MET A 218 -11.23 6.54 -3.54
CA MET A 218 -11.46 5.18 -4.01
C MET A 218 -11.08 5.07 -5.49
N PRO A 219 -10.06 4.26 -5.83
CA PRO A 219 -9.60 4.13 -7.22
C PRO A 219 -10.52 3.26 -8.07
N LEU A 220 -11.28 2.38 -7.41
CA LEU A 220 -12.11 1.38 -8.04
C LEU A 220 -13.49 1.94 -8.39
N ASN A 221 -14.11 1.44 -9.43
CA ASN A 221 -15.46 1.84 -9.83
C ASN A 221 -16.53 1.15 -8.97
N ILE A 222 -16.51 1.45 -7.67
CA ILE A 222 -17.35 0.87 -6.63
C ILE A 222 -18.07 1.99 -5.90
N MET A 223 -19.29 1.74 -5.41
CA MET A 223 -20.06 2.68 -4.58
C MET A 223 -19.47 2.72 -3.16
N SER A 224 -18.40 3.50 -2.97
CA SER A 224 -17.55 3.48 -1.77
C SER A 224 -18.30 3.68 -0.48
N LEU A 225 -19.13 4.72 -0.38
CA LEU A 225 -19.85 5.03 0.86
C LEU A 225 -20.81 3.90 1.28
N GLN A 226 -21.53 3.31 0.32
CA GLN A 226 -22.45 2.22 0.57
C GLN A 226 -21.70 0.98 1.01
N LEU A 227 -20.62 0.65 0.35
CA LEU A 227 -19.76 -0.48 0.70
C LEU A 227 -19.18 -0.31 2.12
N LEU A 228 -18.59 0.86 2.42
CA LEU A 228 -18.02 1.14 3.75
C LEU A 228 -19.07 1.01 4.87
N LYS A 229 -20.31 1.45 4.61
CA LYS A 229 -21.42 1.24 5.58
C LYS A 229 -21.74 -0.24 5.77
N SER A 230 -21.85 -1.00 4.68
CA SER A 230 -22.17 -2.44 4.74
C SER A 230 -21.13 -3.21 5.52
N ILE A 231 -19.81 -2.99 5.28
CA ILE A 231 -18.76 -3.69 6.02
C ILE A 231 -18.72 -3.31 7.51
N VAL A 232 -19.02 -2.05 7.86
CA VAL A 232 -19.03 -1.61 9.28
C VAL A 232 -20.16 -2.28 10.06
N VAL A 233 -21.34 -2.49 9.45
CA VAL A 233 -22.46 -3.18 10.11
C VAL A 233 -22.45 -4.69 9.88
N LYS A 234 -21.43 -5.21 9.19
CA LYS A 234 -21.25 -6.64 8.83
C LYS A 234 -22.44 -7.18 8.03
N ASP A 235 -22.98 -6.37 7.14
CA ASP A 235 -23.99 -6.78 6.15
C ASP A 235 -23.29 -7.44 4.96
N ILE A 236 -22.96 -8.72 5.14
CA ILE A 236 -22.14 -9.51 4.21
C ILE A 236 -22.80 -9.61 2.84
N GLU A 237 -24.12 -9.84 2.80
CA GLU A 237 -24.84 -10.01 1.54
C GLU A 237 -24.76 -8.75 0.66
N ASN A 238 -25.01 -7.57 1.26
CA ASN A 238 -24.89 -6.32 0.53
C ASN A 238 -23.42 -5.95 0.23
N ALA A 239 -22.48 -6.26 1.12
CA ALA A 239 -21.05 -6.05 0.88
C ALA A 239 -20.56 -6.83 -0.37
N ILE A 240 -20.96 -8.08 -0.54
CA ILE A 240 -20.65 -8.89 -1.73
C ILE A 240 -21.25 -8.27 -2.99
N LYS A 241 -22.52 -7.85 -2.95
CA LYS A 241 -23.20 -7.19 -4.09
C LYS A 241 -22.53 -5.87 -4.48
N LEU A 242 -21.92 -5.18 -3.54
CA LEU A 242 -21.22 -3.91 -3.72
C LEU A 242 -19.75 -4.06 -4.11
N GLY A 243 -19.23 -5.30 -4.23
CA GLY A 243 -17.88 -5.56 -4.73
C GLY A 243 -16.81 -5.70 -3.65
N VAL A 244 -17.16 -6.09 -2.43
CA VAL A 244 -16.17 -6.29 -1.33
C VAL A 244 -15.07 -7.28 -1.70
N LEU A 245 -15.37 -8.29 -2.54
CA LEU A 245 -14.41 -9.32 -2.95
C LEU A 245 -13.31 -8.80 -3.89
N GLU A 246 -13.48 -7.62 -4.46
CA GLU A 246 -12.48 -6.99 -5.32
C GLU A 246 -11.42 -6.21 -4.53
N LEU A 247 -11.62 -6.04 -3.22
CA LEU A 247 -10.80 -5.20 -2.37
C LEU A 247 -9.78 -6.01 -1.56
N ALA A 248 -8.59 -5.44 -1.45
CA ALA A 248 -7.61 -5.77 -0.42
C ALA A 248 -7.61 -4.66 0.67
N PRO A 249 -7.20 -4.96 1.91
CA PRO A 249 -7.18 -3.97 3.00
C PRO A 249 -6.49 -2.66 2.65
N GLU A 250 -5.38 -2.73 1.91
CA GLU A 250 -4.61 -1.55 1.49
C GLU A 250 -5.38 -0.62 0.54
N ASP A 251 -6.39 -1.11 -0.19
CA ASP A 251 -7.23 -0.28 -1.07
C ASP A 251 -8.13 0.67 -0.25
N LEU A 252 -8.43 0.33 1.02
CA LEU A 252 -9.23 1.16 1.93
C LEU A 252 -8.40 2.09 2.82
N SER A 253 -7.08 2.05 2.74
CA SER A 253 -6.20 2.84 3.62
C SER A 253 -6.44 4.35 3.46
N LEU A 254 -6.64 4.84 2.24
CA LEU A 254 -6.99 6.25 2.00
C LEU A 254 -8.39 6.58 2.50
N CYS A 255 -9.34 5.64 2.46
CA CYS A 255 -10.67 5.83 3.05
C CYS A 255 -10.58 5.99 4.57
N SER A 256 -9.74 5.20 5.24
CA SER A 256 -9.45 5.37 6.68
C SER A 256 -8.81 6.73 6.97
N TYR A 257 -7.87 7.17 6.13
CA TYR A 257 -7.21 8.48 6.27
C TYR A 257 -8.19 9.65 6.17
N VAL A 258 -9.05 9.68 5.15
CA VAL A 258 -10.02 10.78 4.95
C VAL A 258 -11.24 10.69 5.84
N CYS A 259 -11.44 9.59 6.55
CA CYS A 259 -12.60 9.35 7.40
C CYS A 259 -12.67 10.34 8.56
N PRO A 260 -13.71 11.19 8.68
CA PRO A 260 -13.87 12.08 9.83
C PRO A 260 -14.13 11.32 11.13
N SER A 261 -14.67 10.11 11.03
CA SER A 261 -15.04 9.23 12.15
C SER A 261 -13.95 8.25 12.54
N LYS A 262 -12.81 8.27 11.82
CA LYS A 262 -11.61 7.49 12.11
C LYS A 262 -11.82 5.97 12.25
N TYR A 263 -12.68 5.41 11.38
CA TYR A 263 -12.78 3.97 11.24
C TYR A 263 -11.50 3.40 10.62
N ASP A 264 -11.04 2.29 11.16
CA ASP A 264 -10.02 1.45 10.53
C ASP A 264 -10.70 0.49 9.55
N TYR A 265 -10.93 0.98 8.34
CA TYR A 265 -11.58 0.19 7.30
C TYR A 265 -10.75 -1.00 6.84
N CYS A 266 -9.42 -0.94 7.00
CA CYS A 266 -8.56 -2.06 6.63
C CYS A 266 -8.84 -3.28 7.51
N SER A 267 -8.80 -3.11 8.83
CA SER A 267 -9.13 -4.19 9.78
C SER A 267 -10.57 -4.67 9.66
N ILE A 268 -11.52 -3.73 9.45
CA ILE A 268 -12.94 -4.07 9.25
C ILE A 268 -13.13 -4.91 7.99
N LEU A 269 -12.43 -4.59 6.90
CA LEU A 269 -12.49 -5.38 5.68
C LEU A 269 -11.96 -6.80 5.91
N ASP A 270 -10.80 -6.94 6.56
CA ASP A 270 -10.23 -8.26 6.88
C ASP A 270 -11.21 -9.13 7.67
N GLU A 271 -11.84 -8.57 8.70
CA GLU A 271 -12.88 -9.29 9.45
C GLU A 271 -14.05 -9.75 8.56
N ASN A 272 -14.52 -8.89 7.65
CA ASN A 272 -15.61 -9.25 6.74
C ASN A 272 -15.19 -10.33 5.73
N LEU A 273 -13.98 -10.24 5.15
CA LEU A 273 -13.45 -11.25 4.24
C LEU A 273 -13.28 -12.61 4.94
N GLU A 274 -12.84 -12.61 6.22
CA GLU A 274 -12.78 -13.83 7.00
C GLU A 274 -14.17 -14.45 7.26
N LEU A 275 -15.19 -13.63 7.49
CA LEU A 275 -16.57 -14.13 7.65
C LEU A 275 -17.07 -14.76 6.35
N ILE A 276 -16.87 -14.07 5.21
CA ILE A 276 -17.25 -14.60 3.88
C ILE A 276 -16.55 -15.93 3.57
N TYR A 277 -15.28 -16.06 3.97
CA TYR A 277 -14.51 -17.28 3.73
C TYR A 277 -14.98 -18.48 4.56
N LYS A 278 -15.58 -18.21 5.74
CA LYS A 278 -16.08 -19.24 6.67
C LYS A 278 -17.49 -19.72 6.36
N GLU A 279 -18.28 -18.93 5.61
CA GLU A 279 -19.60 -19.33 5.10
C GLU A 279 -19.49 -20.22 3.83
#